data_7697f481f3759ba0958e28da56204c0e
#
_entry.id   7697f481f3759ba0958e28da56204c0e
#
_cell.length_a   1.000
_cell.length_b   1.000
_cell.length_c   1.000
_cell.angle_alpha   90.00
_cell.angle_beta   90.00
_cell.angle_gamma   90.00
#
_symmetry.space_group_name_H-M   'P 1'
#
loop_
_entity.id
_entity.type
_entity.pdbx_description
1 polymer ?
#
loop_
_entity_poly.entity_id
_entity_poly.type
_entity_poly.pdbx_seq_one_letter_code
_entity_poly.pdbx_strand_id
1 'polypeptide(L)'
;MSEAKDSAGLSQRVGLALSGGGSRAIAFHLGCLRALHDAGVLEEVTTLSSVSGGSVLAALYCTTPGDFAAFEARARALLRKGLVRPTMRVALTTSEGFKAFICTNLLGLDRFAAFLVRSARRLLGNRSSSPTGWLRKSRLKRTFSRTTILREALDQIFVRATLADLRADRPRLIIVACELQTKSAFYFTRGGLASWRFGEASAEGIKLSHAVVASAAYPLLLPALDGELSFRKAGDELVRQVILTDGGVYDNSGLSPLWPDRNPGISFYVAEHERLIACRAGYGLGHDPAPTFLGSRMTAAFNAVHARAQNAAVQRLFELERNGKVKAILLPFLDQPDEQLLCAPDDLVPRVHVSAYPTDFYAMSDTWAERLIRRGEQVTKALLEQHWSIT
;
A
#
# COMPACT_ATOMS: atom_id res chain seq x y z
N MET A 1 -24.68 36.76 -17.22
CA MET A 1 -25.28 36.90 -15.89
C MET A 1 -25.66 35.52 -15.41
N SER A 2 -24.68 34.76 -14.86
CA SER A 2 -24.90 33.52 -14.09
C SER A 2 -23.59 33.06 -13.44
N GLU A 3 -22.91 33.95 -12.71
CA GLU A 3 -21.68 33.64 -11.95
C GLU A 3 -21.79 34.03 -10.48
N ALA A 4 -22.92 33.85 -9.87
CA ALA A 4 -23.12 34.24 -8.49
C ALA A 4 -24.06 33.27 -7.77
N LYS A 5 -23.68 31.95 -7.72
CA LYS A 5 -24.37 31.00 -6.84
C LYS A 5 -23.56 29.72 -6.55
N ASP A 6 -22.30 29.86 -6.19
CA ASP A 6 -21.52 28.73 -5.64
C ASP A 6 -20.53 29.12 -4.51
N SER A 7 -20.86 30.19 -3.78
CA SER A 7 -20.04 30.62 -2.62
C SER A 7 -20.59 30.15 -1.27
N ALA A 8 -21.53 29.22 -1.25
CA ALA A 8 -22.06 28.62 -0.02
C ALA A 8 -21.55 27.19 0.12
N GLY A 9 -20.49 27.00 0.92
CA GLY A 9 -20.03 25.69 1.37
C GLY A 9 -18.92 25.07 0.51
N LEU A 10 -17.80 25.75 0.28
CA LEU A 10 -16.53 25.09 -0.04
C LEU A 10 -16.08 24.34 1.22
N SER A 11 -16.62 23.12 1.39
CA SER A 11 -16.09 22.14 2.32
C SER A 11 -14.59 21.99 2.06
N GLN A 12 -13.77 22.22 3.08
CA GLN A 12 -12.31 22.14 2.97
C GLN A 12 -11.96 20.72 2.52
N ARG A 13 -11.39 20.57 1.33
CA ARG A 13 -11.08 19.25 0.76
C ARG A 13 -9.84 18.66 1.41
N VAL A 14 -10.02 17.58 2.15
CA VAL A 14 -8.93 16.88 2.82
C VAL A 14 -8.50 15.65 2.00
N GLY A 15 -7.19 15.54 1.75
CA GLY A 15 -6.55 14.35 1.20
C GLY A 15 -5.90 13.54 2.33
N LEU A 16 -6.22 12.24 2.41
CA LEU A 16 -5.66 11.33 3.43
C LEU A 16 -4.82 10.25 2.76
N ALA A 17 -3.59 10.05 3.26
CA ALA A 17 -2.70 8.98 2.83
C ALA A 17 -2.43 7.98 3.96
N LEU A 18 -2.53 6.68 3.67
CA LEU A 18 -2.19 5.59 4.58
C LEU A 18 -1.00 4.81 4.03
N SER A 19 0.13 4.88 4.74
CA SER A 19 1.37 4.24 4.32
C SER A 19 1.35 2.72 4.39
N GLY A 20 2.33 2.07 3.74
CA GLY A 20 2.61 0.66 3.91
C GLY A 20 3.17 0.32 5.30
N GLY A 21 3.22 -0.99 5.63
CA GLY A 21 3.79 -1.49 6.89
C GLY A 21 3.12 -2.75 7.46
N GLY A 22 2.45 -3.55 6.62
CA GLY A 22 1.83 -4.82 7.02
C GLY A 22 0.75 -4.68 8.09
N SER A 23 0.63 -5.65 8.99
CA SER A 23 -0.32 -5.65 10.10
C SER A 23 -0.13 -4.47 11.07
N ARG A 24 1.12 -4.03 11.25
CA ARG A 24 1.44 -2.85 12.05
C ARG A 24 0.76 -1.60 11.50
N ALA A 25 0.81 -1.39 10.18
CA ALA A 25 0.15 -0.27 9.53
C ALA A 25 -1.37 -0.35 9.69
N ILE A 26 -1.97 -1.54 9.56
CA ILE A 26 -3.41 -1.73 9.77
C ILE A 26 -3.81 -1.28 11.18
N ALA A 27 -3.08 -1.71 12.21
CA ALA A 27 -3.40 -1.38 13.60
C ALA A 27 -3.19 0.11 13.92
N PHE A 28 -2.03 0.67 13.56
CA PHE A 28 -1.73 2.08 13.82
C PHE A 28 -2.69 3.01 13.07
N HIS A 29 -2.91 2.76 11.78
CA HIS A 29 -3.83 3.59 10.99
C HIS A 29 -5.28 3.46 11.45
N LEU A 30 -5.70 2.32 12.01
CA LEU A 30 -7.02 2.20 12.61
C LEU A 30 -7.20 3.20 13.76
N GLY A 31 -6.18 3.35 14.61
CA GLY A 31 -6.18 4.38 15.65
C GLY A 31 -6.19 5.80 15.10
N CYS A 32 -5.40 6.07 14.04
CA CYS A 32 -5.43 7.36 13.38
C CYS A 32 -6.83 7.68 12.81
N LEU A 33 -7.45 6.72 12.12
CA LEU A 33 -8.80 6.91 11.56
C LEU A 33 -9.85 7.12 12.66
N ARG A 34 -9.71 6.47 13.83
CA ARG A 34 -10.58 6.69 14.99
C ARG A 34 -10.47 8.13 15.49
N ALA A 35 -9.25 8.62 15.69
CA ALA A 35 -9.03 10.00 16.14
C ALA A 35 -9.58 11.03 15.16
N LEU A 36 -9.40 10.79 13.84
CA LEU A 36 -9.95 11.65 12.79
C LEU A 36 -11.49 11.61 12.77
N HIS A 37 -12.09 10.43 12.99
CA HIS A 37 -13.54 10.27 13.08
C HIS A 37 -14.10 10.98 14.32
N ASP A 38 -13.51 10.77 15.49
CA ASP A 38 -13.92 11.43 16.74
C ASP A 38 -13.89 12.97 16.65
N ALA A 39 -12.93 13.49 15.84
CA ALA A 39 -12.78 14.92 15.61
C ALA A 39 -13.65 15.47 14.45
N GLY A 40 -14.43 14.64 13.76
CA GLY A 40 -15.21 15.03 12.59
C GLY A 40 -14.39 15.29 11.32
N VAL A 41 -13.08 15.08 11.37
CA VAL A 41 -12.16 15.35 10.23
C VAL A 41 -12.24 14.25 9.18
N LEU A 42 -12.58 13.01 9.57
CA LEU A 42 -12.67 11.89 8.65
C LEU A 42 -13.78 12.08 7.61
N GLU A 43 -14.83 12.78 7.97
CA GLU A 43 -15.99 13.12 7.13
C GLU A 43 -15.66 14.18 6.08
N GLU A 44 -14.61 14.99 6.31
CA GLU A 44 -14.09 15.97 5.35
C GLU A 44 -13.16 15.36 4.30
N VAL A 45 -12.70 14.11 4.51
CA VAL A 45 -11.80 13.43 3.60
C VAL A 45 -12.50 13.11 2.29
N THR A 46 -12.04 13.72 1.21
CA THR A 46 -12.59 13.49 -0.15
C THR A 46 -11.82 12.43 -0.92
N THR A 47 -10.53 12.28 -0.64
CA THR A 47 -9.66 11.29 -1.29
C THR A 47 -8.83 10.55 -0.26
N LEU A 48 -8.85 9.21 -0.34
CA LEU A 48 -8.07 8.30 0.50
C LEU A 48 -7.08 7.55 -0.39
N SER A 49 -5.80 7.87 -0.25
CA SER A 49 -4.71 7.15 -0.91
C SER A 49 -4.10 6.11 0.02
N SER A 50 -3.68 4.97 -0.50
CA SER A 50 -3.21 3.87 0.36
C SER A 50 -2.16 2.98 -0.31
N VAL A 51 -1.32 2.38 0.53
CA VAL A 51 -0.24 1.48 0.13
C VAL A 51 -0.21 0.24 1.03
N SER A 52 -0.04 -0.95 0.45
CA SER A 52 0.26 -2.21 1.15
C SER A 52 -0.72 -2.50 2.31
N GLY A 53 -0.25 -2.58 3.56
CA GLY A 53 -1.10 -2.73 4.75
C GLY A 53 -2.14 -1.62 4.90
N GLY A 54 -1.79 -0.38 4.54
CA GLY A 54 -2.73 0.74 4.46
C GLY A 54 -3.85 0.49 3.46
N SER A 55 -3.54 -0.17 2.31
CA SER A 55 -4.56 -0.53 1.31
C SER A 55 -5.54 -1.59 1.81
N VAL A 56 -5.08 -2.53 2.64
CA VAL A 56 -5.98 -3.51 3.29
C VAL A 56 -6.99 -2.78 4.17
N LEU A 57 -6.52 -1.85 5.02
CA LEU A 57 -7.40 -1.10 5.91
C LEU A 57 -8.35 -0.17 5.15
N ALA A 58 -7.82 0.58 4.17
CA ALA A 58 -8.60 1.49 3.34
C ALA A 58 -9.70 0.76 2.54
N ALA A 59 -9.38 -0.42 2.00
CA ALA A 59 -10.36 -1.26 1.32
C ALA A 59 -11.47 -1.74 2.28
N LEU A 60 -11.13 -2.13 3.50
CA LEU A 60 -12.13 -2.46 4.54
C LEU A 60 -13.02 -1.25 4.86
N TYR A 61 -12.43 -0.06 5.05
CA TYR A 61 -13.17 1.16 5.34
C TYR A 61 -14.15 1.51 4.21
N CYS A 62 -13.71 1.42 2.96
CA CYS A 62 -14.53 1.79 1.81
C CYS A 62 -15.53 0.70 1.36
N THR A 63 -15.50 -0.50 1.97
CA THR A 63 -16.44 -1.59 1.62
C THR A 63 -17.32 -2.04 2.79
N THR A 64 -16.97 -1.73 4.03
CA THR A 64 -17.77 -2.16 5.18
C THR A 64 -19.06 -1.35 5.24
N PRO A 65 -20.24 -2.01 5.19
CA PRO A 65 -21.51 -1.33 5.43
C PRO A 65 -21.65 -0.91 6.89
N GLY A 66 -22.47 0.10 7.14
CA GLY A 66 -22.71 0.62 8.49
C GLY A 66 -21.80 1.76 8.88
N ASP A 67 -21.65 1.97 10.18
CA ASP A 67 -20.90 3.05 10.81
C ASP A 67 -19.40 2.75 11.00
N PHE A 68 -18.72 3.66 11.66
CA PHE A 68 -17.29 3.48 11.97
C PHE A 68 -17.04 2.30 12.91
N ALA A 69 -17.96 2.04 13.86
CA ALA A 69 -17.82 0.93 14.81
C ALA A 69 -17.86 -0.44 14.11
N ALA A 70 -18.72 -0.62 13.10
CA ALA A 70 -18.78 -1.82 12.28
C ALA A 70 -17.46 -2.04 11.50
N PHE A 71 -16.90 -0.97 10.93
CA PHE A 71 -15.59 -1.01 10.27
C PHE A 71 -14.48 -1.38 11.25
N GLU A 72 -14.41 -0.72 12.41
CA GLU A 72 -13.40 -1.00 13.44
C GLU A 72 -13.44 -2.45 13.92
N ALA A 73 -14.65 -2.97 14.21
CA ALA A 73 -14.84 -4.37 14.62
C ALA A 73 -14.27 -5.34 13.56
N ARG A 74 -14.51 -5.06 12.28
CA ARG A 74 -14.03 -5.87 11.16
C ARG A 74 -12.50 -5.78 11.02
N ALA A 75 -11.91 -4.60 11.18
CA ALA A 75 -10.46 -4.40 11.14
C ALA A 75 -9.77 -5.12 12.32
N ARG A 76 -10.32 -5.04 13.53
CA ARG A 76 -9.83 -5.78 14.71
C ARG A 76 -9.91 -7.29 14.53
N ALA A 77 -11.01 -7.80 13.96
CA ALA A 77 -11.16 -9.22 13.65
C ALA A 77 -10.10 -9.69 12.63
N LEU A 78 -9.78 -8.85 11.62
CA LEU A 78 -8.71 -9.12 10.66
C LEU A 78 -7.34 -9.18 11.35
N LEU A 79 -7.02 -8.24 12.24
CA LEU A 79 -5.75 -8.23 12.99
C LEU A 79 -5.58 -9.50 13.83
N ARG A 80 -6.61 -9.92 14.57
CA ARG A 80 -6.60 -11.17 15.37
C ARG A 80 -6.40 -12.40 14.51
N LYS A 81 -7.00 -12.48 13.34
CA LYS A 81 -6.91 -13.61 12.43
C LYS A 81 -5.60 -13.61 11.64
N GLY A 82 -5.09 -12.43 11.30
CA GLY A 82 -4.00 -12.22 10.35
C GLY A 82 -4.35 -12.67 8.94
N LEU A 83 -3.42 -12.50 8.01
CA LEU A 83 -3.57 -12.95 6.62
C LEU A 83 -2.86 -14.27 6.33
N VAL A 84 -1.91 -14.68 7.16
CA VAL A 84 -1.10 -15.89 6.91
C VAL A 84 -1.95 -17.17 6.99
N ARG A 85 -2.76 -17.34 8.05
CA ARG A 85 -3.64 -18.52 8.20
C ARG A 85 -4.67 -18.66 7.07
N PRO A 86 -5.43 -17.60 6.69
CA PRO A 86 -6.30 -17.66 5.51
C PRO A 86 -5.56 -18.02 4.22
N THR A 87 -4.38 -17.42 4.00
CA THR A 87 -3.54 -17.71 2.82
C THR A 87 -3.07 -19.16 2.80
N MET A 88 -2.65 -19.71 3.93
CA MET A 88 -2.29 -21.13 4.04
C MET A 88 -3.49 -22.05 3.78
N ARG A 89 -4.66 -21.71 4.29
CA ARG A 89 -5.89 -22.45 4.01
C ARG A 89 -6.19 -22.50 2.52
N VAL A 90 -6.15 -21.33 1.84
CA VAL A 90 -6.33 -21.23 0.39
C VAL A 90 -5.28 -22.05 -0.35
N ALA A 91 -4.02 -22.02 0.08
CA ALA A 91 -2.94 -22.81 -0.52
C ALA A 91 -3.20 -24.31 -0.47
N LEU A 92 -3.83 -24.80 0.59
CA LEU A 92 -4.05 -26.23 0.81
C LEU A 92 -5.40 -26.74 0.27
N THR A 93 -6.40 -25.86 0.11
CA THR A 93 -7.79 -26.28 -0.17
C THR A 93 -8.32 -25.84 -1.52
N THR A 94 -7.59 -25.02 -2.29
CA THR A 94 -8.09 -24.48 -3.55
C THR A 94 -7.27 -24.92 -4.75
N SER A 95 -7.89 -24.87 -5.94
CA SER A 95 -7.20 -25.10 -7.22
C SER A 95 -6.06 -24.11 -7.47
N GLU A 96 -6.17 -22.88 -6.96
CA GLU A 96 -5.12 -21.86 -7.06
C GLU A 96 -3.86 -22.26 -6.29
N GLY A 97 -4.03 -22.78 -5.06
CA GLY A 97 -2.93 -23.33 -4.28
C GLY A 97 -2.26 -24.50 -4.96
N PHE A 98 -3.04 -25.45 -5.52
CA PHE A 98 -2.51 -26.58 -6.27
C PHE A 98 -1.73 -26.14 -7.52
N LYS A 99 -2.24 -25.19 -8.30
CA LYS A 99 -1.52 -24.61 -9.45
C LYS A 99 -0.21 -23.95 -9.03
N ALA A 100 -0.22 -23.15 -7.96
CA ALA A 100 0.98 -22.51 -7.43
C ALA A 100 2.01 -23.53 -6.94
N PHE A 101 1.58 -24.63 -6.31
CA PHE A 101 2.44 -25.73 -5.90
C PHE A 101 3.11 -26.39 -7.11
N ILE A 102 2.35 -26.76 -8.13
CA ILE A 102 2.90 -27.35 -9.37
C ILE A 102 3.89 -26.38 -10.03
N CYS A 103 3.53 -25.11 -10.19
CA CYS A 103 4.42 -24.10 -10.76
C CYS A 103 5.73 -23.97 -10.01
N THR A 104 5.67 -23.95 -8.67
CA THR A 104 6.86 -23.81 -7.83
C THR A 104 7.80 -25.02 -8.00
N ASN A 105 7.24 -26.24 -8.06
CA ASN A 105 8.03 -27.47 -8.28
C ASN A 105 8.63 -27.53 -9.70
N LEU A 106 7.85 -27.22 -10.73
CA LEU A 106 8.35 -27.16 -12.12
C LEU A 106 9.50 -26.15 -12.26
N LEU A 107 9.38 -24.97 -11.66
CA LEU A 107 10.44 -23.97 -11.65
C LEU A 107 11.66 -24.40 -10.81
N GLY A 108 11.45 -25.20 -9.78
CA GLY A 108 12.51 -25.84 -8.99
C GLY A 108 13.29 -26.85 -9.83
N LEU A 109 12.60 -27.73 -10.55
CA LEU A 109 13.19 -28.70 -11.45
C LEU A 109 13.97 -28.05 -12.59
N ASP A 110 13.42 -26.99 -13.21
CA ASP A 110 14.13 -26.20 -14.25
C ASP A 110 15.41 -25.57 -13.73
N ARG A 111 15.40 -25.06 -12.49
CA ARG A 111 16.59 -24.51 -11.83
C ARG A 111 17.64 -25.58 -11.57
N PHE A 112 17.22 -26.74 -11.09
CA PHE A 112 18.09 -27.86 -10.81
C PHE A 112 18.71 -28.41 -12.11
N ALA A 113 17.92 -28.61 -13.15
CA ALA A 113 18.39 -29.01 -14.47
C ALA A 113 19.38 -27.97 -15.05
N ALA A 114 19.07 -26.69 -14.95
CA ALA A 114 19.95 -25.61 -15.39
C ALA A 114 21.28 -25.56 -14.59
N PHE A 115 21.23 -25.89 -13.30
CA PHE A 115 22.43 -26.01 -12.47
C PHE A 115 23.29 -27.20 -12.93
N LEU A 116 22.72 -28.38 -13.12
CA LEU A 116 23.44 -29.57 -13.59
C LEU A 116 24.10 -29.34 -14.95
N VAL A 117 23.35 -28.79 -15.93
CA VAL A 117 23.90 -28.49 -17.26
C VAL A 117 25.05 -27.48 -17.19
N ARG A 118 24.91 -26.43 -16.34
CA ARG A 118 26.00 -25.45 -16.15
C ARG A 118 27.25 -26.07 -15.52
N SER A 119 27.05 -26.94 -14.53
CA SER A 119 28.15 -27.62 -13.85
C SER A 119 28.86 -28.59 -14.80
N ALA A 120 28.13 -29.40 -15.56
CA ALA A 120 28.69 -30.30 -16.57
C ALA A 120 29.46 -29.53 -17.65
N ARG A 121 28.91 -28.41 -18.18
CA ARG A 121 29.61 -27.58 -19.18
C ARG A 121 30.86 -26.93 -18.64
N ARG A 122 30.88 -26.49 -17.39
CA ARG A 122 32.08 -25.95 -16.73
C ARG A 122 33.20 -27.00 -16.68
N LEU A 123 32.84 -28.25 -16.34
CA LEU A 123 33.76 -29.37 -16.30
C LEU A 123 34.32 -29.71 -17.70
N LEU A 124 33.50 -29.53 -18.75
CA LEU A 124 33.86 -29.78 -20.14
C LEU A 124 34.53 -28.58 -20.85
N GLY A 125 34.85 -27.50 -20.12
CA GLY A 125 35.51 -26.30 -20.66
C GLY A 125 34.70 -25.45 -21.63
N ASN A 126 33.41 -25.73 -21.80
CA ASN A 126 32.54 -25.03 -22.75
C ASN A 126 31.88 -23.82 -22.11
N ARG A 127 32.20 -22.60 -22.59
CA ARG A 127 31.70 -21.31 -22.09
C ARG A 127 30.45 -20.77 -22.81
N SER A 128 29.88 -21.50 -23.76
CA SER A 128 28.73 -21.02 -24.50
C SER A 128 27.47 -20.87 -23.62
N SER A 129 26.58 -19.91 -23.99
CA SER A 129 25.34 -19.63 -23.24
C SER A 129 24.48 -20.88 -23.09
N SER A 130 23.99 -21.11 -21.87
CA SER A 130 23.15 -22.25 -21.53
C SER A 130 21.78 -22.13 -22.22
N PRO A 131 21.27 -23.15 -22.94
CA PRO A 131 19.91 -23.16 -23.49
C PRO A 131 18.82 -23.28 -22.42
N THR A 132 19.20 -23.57 -21.17
CA THR A 132 18.31 -23.75 -20.05
C THR A 132 17.90 -22.39 -19.48
N GLY A 133 16.64 -22.09 -19.49
CA GLY A 133 16.08 -20.83 -18.98
C GLY A 133 14.74 -20.50 -19.61
N TRP A 134 14.17 -21.46 -20.35
CA TRP A 134 12.89 -21.26 -20.98
C TRP A 134 11.78 -20.98 -19.94
N LEU A 135 11.70 -21.78 -18.87
CA LEU A 135 10.77 -21.57 -17.76
C LEU A 135 11.13 -20.33 -16.91
N ARG A 136 12.41 -19.95 -16.83
CA ARG A 136 12.80 -18.72 -16.14
C ARG A 136 12.27 -17.44 -16.81
N LYS A 137 12.10 -17.46 -18.14
CA LYS A 137 11.49 -16.36 -18.90
C LYS A 137 9.97 -16.45 -18.94
N SER A 138 9.39 -17.57 -18.49
CA SER A 138 7.95 -17.78 -18.51
C SER A 138 7.25 -16.88 -17.45
N ARG A 139 6.00 -16.55 -17.72
CA ARG A 139 5.12 -15.79 -16.82
C ARG A 139 4.62 -16.64 -15.63
N LEU A 140 4.85 -17.97 -15.64
CA LEU A 140 4.30 -18.94 -14.67
C LEU A 140 4.55 -18.54 -13.21
N LYS A 141 5.76 -18.07 -12.89
CA LYS A 141 6.13 -17.65 -11.52
C LYS A 141 5.28 -16.49 -10.99
N ARG A 142 4.76 -15.66 -11.87
CA ARG A 142 3.94 -14.50 -11.52
C ARG A 142 2.45 -14.77 -11.66
N THR A 143 2.09 -15.72 -12.52
CA THR A 143 0.70 -16.11 -12.77
C THR A 143 0.13 -17.02 -11.66
N PHE A 144 0.95 -17.96 -11.15
CA PHE A 144 0.58 -18.86 -10.05
C PHE A 144 1.66 -18.80 -8.97
N SER A 145 1.41 -18.10 -7.89
CA SER A 145 2.42 -17.77 -6.90
C SER A 145 1.82 -17.53 -5.51
N ARG A 146 2.67 -17.31 -4.52
CA ARG A 146 2.23 -16.91 -3.17
C ARG A 146 1.37 -15.64 -3.21
N THR A 147 1.63 -14.74 -4.15
CA THR A 147 0.85 -13.51 -4.34
C THR A 147 -0.57 -13.80 -4.83
N THR A 148 -0.74 -14.73 -5.78
CA THR A 148 -2.07 -15.11 -6.27
C THR A 148 -2.87 -15.90 -5.23
N ILE A 149 -2.20 -16.67 -4.37
CA ILE A 149 -2.83 -17.33 -3.21
C ILE A 149 -3.31 -16.29 -2.20
N LEU A 150 -2.47 -15.28 -1.89
CA LEU A 150 -2.86 -14.18 -1.01
C LEU A 150 -4.03 -13.37 -1.60
N ARG A 151 -4.05 -13.15 -2.92
CA ARG A 151 -5.18 -12.51 -3.63
C ARG A 151 -6.48 -13.25 -3.38
N GLU A 152 -6.48 -14.58 -3.50
CA GLU A 152 -7.66 -15.40 -3.28
C GLU A 152 -8.12 -15.36 -1.81
N ALA A 153 -7.18 -15.32 -0.85
CA ALA A 153 -7.49 -15.16 0.56
C ALA A 153 -8.12 -13.79 0.86
N LEU A 154 -7.60 -12.71 0.25
CA LEU A 154 -8.17 -11.36 0.35
C LEU A 154 -9.54 -11.28 -0.35
N ASP A 155 -9.75 -12.01 -1.44
CA ASP A 155 -11.02 -12.07 -2.15
C ASP A 155 -12.15 -12.61 -1.24
N GLN A 156 -11.84 -13.59 -0.41
CA GLN A 156 -12.77 -14.09 0.61
C GLN A 156 -13.02 -13.07 1.72
N ILE A 157 -11.99 -12.32 2.14
CA ILE A 157 -12.10 -11.28 3.18
C ILE A 157 -12.95 -10.10 2.69
N PHE A 158 -12.79 -9.69 1.44
CA PHE A 158 -13.58 -8.63 0.81
C PHE A 158 -14.90 -9.12 0.21
N VAL A 159 -15.30 -10.37 0.49
CA VAL A 159 -16.58 -10.96 0.01
C VAL A 159 -16.70 -10.85 -1.52
N ARG A 160 -15.59 -11.10 -2.22
CA ARG A 160 -15.46 -11.02 -3.68
C ARG A 160 -15.79 -9.66 -4.31
N ALA A 161 -15.69 -8.60 -3.53
CA ALA A 161 -15.94 -7.24 -4.02
C ALA A 161 -14.99 -6.86 -5.18
N THR A 162 -15.52 -6.06 -6.08
CA THR A 162 -14.80 -5.41 -7.17
C THR A 162 -14.50 -3.95 -6.84
N LEU A 163 -13.75 -3.25 -7.67
CA LEU A 163 -13.56 -1.79 -7.50
C LEU A 163 -14.87 -1.01 -7.68
N ALA A 164 -15.85 -1.55 -8.40
CA ALA A 164 -17.17 -0.93 -8.56
C ALA A 164 -18.00 -0.96 -7.27
N ASP A 165 -17.74 -1.92 -6.37
CA ASP A 165 -18.45 -2.08 -5.10
C ASP A 165 -17.94 -1.15 -3.99
N LEU A 166 -16.92 -0.33 -4.27
CA LEU A 166 -16.47 0.73 -3.36
C LEU A 166 -17.62 1.73 -3.15
N ARG A 167 -17.92 2.02 -1.89
CA ARG A 167 -19.06 2.85 -1.52
C ARG A 167 -18.91 4.29 -2.00
N ALA A 168 -20.01 4.88 -2.47
CA ALA A 168 -20.03 6.25 -2.98
C ALA A 168 -20.06 7.31 -1.85
N ASP A 169 -20.53 6.91 -0.66
CA ASP A 169 -20.58 7.74 0.56
C ASP A 169 -19.27 7.72 1.36
N ARG A 170 -18.24 7.07 0.84
CA ARG A 170 -16.87 7.04 1.39
C ARG A 170 -15.93 7.85 0.50
N PRO A 171 -14.77 8.27 1.01
CA PRO A 171 -13.76 8.94 0.21
C PRO A 171 -13.40 8.18 -1.07
N ARG A 172 -13.03 8.89 -2.11
CA ARG A 172 -12.49 8.27 -3.32
C ARG A 172 -11.21 7.50 -2.98
N LEU A 173 -11.27 6.17 -2.99
CA LEU A 173 -10.12 5.33 -2.72
C LEU A 173 -9.18 5.27 -3.93
N ILE A 174 -7.88 5.49 -3.68
CA ILE A 174 -6.78 5.30 -4.62
C ILE A 174 -5.81 4.29 -4.02
N ILE A 175 -5.74 3.10 -4.59
CA ILE A 175 -4.76 2.07 -4.18
C ILE A 175 -3.54 2.21 -5.08
N VAL A 176 -2.37 2.42 -4.47
CA VAL A 176 -1.11 2.64 -5.17
C VAL A 176 -0.34 1.32 -5.27
N ALA A 177 0.08 0.97 -6.49
CA ALA A 177 1.03 -0.10 -6.78
C ALA A 177 2.21 0.46 -7.59
N CYS A 178 3.26 -0.33 -7.76
CA CYS A 178 4.39 -0.01 -8.62
C CYS A 178 4.40 -0.91 -9.85
N GLU A 179 4.47 -0.32 -11.04
CA GLU A 179 4.67 -1.05 -12.30
C GLU A 179 6.18 -1.15 -12.58
N LEU A 180 6.70 -2.40 -12.64
CA LEU A 180 8.13 -2.68 -12.63
C LEU A 180 8.82 -2.40 -13.97
N GLN A 181 8.14 -2.56 -15.11
CA GLN A 181 8.75 -2.34 -16.43
C GLN A 181 8.98 -0.86 -16.70
N THR A 182 8.01 -0.04 -16.31
CA THR A 182 8.07 1.42 -16.49
C THR A 182 8.63 2.16 -15.28
N LYS A 183 8.79 1.46 -14.14
CA LYS A 183 9.31 2.02 -12.88
C LYS A 183 8.47 3.20 -12.40
N SER A 184 7.15 3.09 -12.55
CA SER A 184 6.21 4.17 -12.26
C SER A 184 5.07 3.71 -11.36
N ALA A 185 4.36 4.69 -10.78
CA ALA A 185 3.14 4.40 -10.05
C ALA A 185 2.06 3.81 -10.96
N PHE A 186 1.29 2.91 -10.38
CA PHE A 186 0.08 2.37 -10.95
C PHE A 186 -1.06 2.55 -9.95
N TYR A 187 -2.17 3.10 -10.38
CA TYR A 187 -3.27 3.48 -9.52
C TYR A 187 -4.53 2.69 -9.85
N PHE A 188 -5.19 2.19 -8.80
CA PHE A 188 -6.49 1.55 -8.88
C PHE A 188 -7.53 2.43 -8.20
N THR A 189 -8.61 2.74 -8.89
CA THR A 189 -9.74 3.50 -8.37
C THR A 189 -11.05 2.89 -8.82
N ARG A 190 -12.18 3.28 -8.20
CA ARG A 190 -13.51 2.90 -8.69
C ARG A 190 -13.77 3.32 -10.13
N GLY A 191 -13.26 4.48 -10.53
CA GLY A 191 -13.51 5.05 -11.87
C GLY A 191 -12.59 4.52 -12.96
N GLY A 192 -11.52 3.81 -12.62
CA GLY A 192 -10.57 3.32 -13.61
C GLY A 192 -9.21 2.99 -13.01
N LEU A 193 -8.35 2.43 -13.85
CA LEU A 193 -6.94 2.18 -13.56
C LEU A 193 -6.12 3.23 -14.30
N ALA A 194 -5.00 3.67 -13.72
CA ALA A 194 -4.20 4.71 -14.34
C ALA A 194 -2.70 4.48 -14.20
N SER A 195 -1.99 4.69 -15.28
CA SER A 195 -0.53 4.77 -15.34
C SER A 195 -0.15 5.90 -16.29
N TRP A 196 0.70 6.82 -15.86
CA TRP A 196 1.11 7.91 -16.73
C TRP A 196 1.86 7.43 -17.99
N ARG A 197 2.47 6.25 -17.93
CA ARG A 197 3.14 5.63 -19.10
C ARG A 197 2.17 4.99 -20.05
N PHE A 198 1.18 4.26 -19.54
CA PHE A 198 0.26 3.46 -20.37
C PHE A 198 -1.05 4.19 -20.67
N GLY A 199 -1.46 5.15 -19.84
CA GLY A 199 -2.75 5.83 -19.92
C GLY A 199 -3.75 5.27 -18.91
N GLU A 200 -5.03 5.24 -19.29
CA GLU A 200 -6.14 4.80 -18.46
C GLU A 200 -6.73 3.48 -18.97
N ALA A 201 -7.18 2.64 -18.03
CA ALA A 201 -7.87 1.39 -18.32
C ALA A 201 -9.16 1.28 -17.50
N SER A 202 -10.10 0.45 -17.97
CA SER A 202 -11.35 0.20 -17.26
C SER A 202 -11.10 -0.50 -15.93
N ALA A 203 -11.88 -0.14 -14.90
CA ALA A 203 -11.96 -0.85 -13.64
C ALA A 203 -12.99 -1.98 -13.64
N GLU A 204 -13.72 -2.15 -14.74
CA GLU A 204 -14.78 -3.14 -14.86
C GLU A 204 -14.26 -4.57 -14.63
N GLY A 205 -14.93 -5.31 -13.76
CA GLY A 205 -14.54 -6.67 -13.41
C GLY A 205 -13.25 -6.81 -12.59
N ILE A 206 -12.54 -5.71 -12.30
CA ILE A 206 -11.32 -5.76 -11.48
C ILE A 206 -11.69 -5.97 -10.01
N LYS A 207 -11.25 -7.09 -9.46
CA LYS A 207 -11.47 -7.42 -8.06
C LYS A 207 -10.69 -6.50 -7.13
N LEU A 208 -11.30 -6.08 -6.04
CA LEU A 208 -10.64 -5.27 -5.00
C LEU A 208 -9.42 -6.01 -4.43
N SER A 209 -9.53 -7.32 -4.24
CA SER A 209 -8.41 -8.18 -3.81
C SER A 209 -7.21 -8.11 -4.75
N HIS A 210 -7.42 -7.95 -6.07
CA HIS A 210 -6.35 -7.78 -7.04
C HIS A 210 -5.60 -6.45 -6.84
N ALA A 211 -6.32 -5.36 -6.66
CA ALA A 211 -5.74 -4.05 -6.41
C ALA A 211 -4.95 -4.03 -5.08
N VAL A 212 -5.55 -4.55 -4.02
CA VAL A 212 -4.92 -4.59 -2.68
C VAL A 212 -3.68 -5.48 -2.67
N VAL A 213 -3.72 -6.67 -3.29
CA VAL A 213 -2.55 -7.54 -3.31
C VAL A 213 -1.44 -7.01 -4.23
N ALA A 214 -1.78 -6.33 -5.32
CA ALA A 214 -0.80 -5.64 -6.16
C ALA A 214 -0.03 -4.59 -5.34
N SER A 215 -0.77 -3.81 -4.54
CA SER A 215 -0.22 -2.81 -3.62
C SER A 215 0.58 -3.40 -2.46
N ALA A 216 0.35 -4.67 -2.09
CA ALA A 216 1.01 -5.36 -0.97
C ALA A 216 2.01 -6.45 -1.40
N ALA A 217 2.31 -6.56 -2.69
CA ALA A 217 3.24 -7.56 -3.22
C ALA A 217 4.71 -7.19 -2.96
N TYR A 218 5.12 -7.19 -1.69
CA TYR A 218 6.47 -6.81 -1.27
C TYR A 218 7.54 -7.70 -1.93
N PRO A 219 8.51 -7.13 -2.69
CA PRO A 219 9.37 -7.89 -3.63
C PRO A 219 10.22 -8.99 -2.99
N LEU A 220 10.62 -8.85 -1.73
CA LEU A 220 11.45 -9.83 -1.04
C LEU A 220 10.66 -11.08 -0.61
N LEU A 221 9.33 -10.95 -0.43
CA LEU A 221 8.46 -12.02 0.07
C LEU A 221 7.52 -12.56 -1.00
N LEU A 222 7.00 -11.68 -1.85
CA LEU A 222 5.93 -11.97 -2.79
C LEU A 222 6.38 -11.67 -4.23
N PRO A 223 6.22 -12.61 -5.18
CA PRO A 223 6.39 -12.32 -6.60
C PRO A 223 5.43 -11.24 -7.08
N ALA A 224 5.88 -10.42 -8.05
CA ALA A 224 5.01 -9.44 -8.69
C ALA A 224 3.83 -10.13 -9.42
N LEU A 225 2.70 -9.45 -9.51
CA LEU A 225 1.56 -9.88 -10.32
C LEU A 225 1.81 -9.57 -11.80
N ASP A 226 1.38 -10.49 -12.66
CA ASP A 226 1.48 -10.35 -14.12
C ASP A 226 0.07 -10.38 -14.71
N GLY A 227 -0.28 -9.38 -15.51
CA GLY A 227 -1.58 -9.26 -16.16
C GLY A 227 -1.47 -8.58 -17.52
N GLU A 228 -2.54 -8.60 -18.30
CA GLU A 228 -2.71 -7.82 -19.52
C GLU A 228 -3.93 -6.95 -19.35
N LEU A 229 -3.80 -5.68 -19.71
CA LEU A 229 -4.86 -4.69 -19.65
C LEU A 229 -4.87 -3.87 -20.94
N SER A 230 -6.09 -3.48 -21.38
CA SER A 230 -6.25 -2.53 -22.48
C SER A 230 -6.23 -1.11 -21.93
N PHE A 231 -5.32 -0.30 -22.45
CA PHE A 231 -5.14 1.10 -22.04
C PHE A 231 -5.50 2.03 -23.17
N ARG A 232 -6.16 3.12 -22.82
CA ARG A 232 -6.43 4.26 -23.71
C ARG A 232 -5.50 5.41 -23.36
N LYS A 233 -4.76 5.90 -24.37
CA LYS A 233 -3.88 7.07 -24.21
C LYS A 233 -3.83 7.86 -25.52
N ALA A 234 -4.11 9.15 -25.46
CA ALA A 234 -4.09 10.07 -26.60
C ALA A 234 -4.96 9.62 -27.80
N GLY A 235 -6.05 8.90 -27.55
CA GLY A 235 -6.96 8.37 -28.58
C GLY A 235 -6.66 6.93 -29.02
N ASP A 236 -5.47 6.42 -28.77
CA ASP A 236 -5.09 5.03 -29.08
C ASP A 236 -5.49 4.07 -27.95
N GLU A 237 -5.89 2.87 -28.34
CA GLU A 237 -6.15 1.76 -27.42
C GLU A 237 -5.16 0.63 -27.67
N LEU A 238 -4.38 0.28 -26.63
CA LEU A 238 -3.31 -0.70 -26.74
C LEU A 238 -3.34 -1.68 -25.55
N VAL A 239 -3.29 -2.98 -25.86
CA VAL A 239 -3.09 -4.00 -24.83
C VAL A 239 -1.64 -3.98 -24.37
N ARG A 240 -1.44 -3.87 -23.07
CA ARG A 240 -0.13 -3.86 -22.43
C ARG A 240 -0.05 -4.93 -21.36
N GLN A 241 1.10 -5.58 -21.30
CA GLN A 241 1.47 -6.38 -20.14
C GLN A 241 1.83 -5.44 -18.99
N VAL A 242 1.30 -5.71 -17.80
CA VAL A 242 1.62 -4.99 -16.56
C VAL A 242 2.21 -5.96 -15.55
N ILE A 243 3.31 -5.56 -14.90
CA ILE A 243 3.98 -6.34 -13.86
C ILE A 243 3.98 -5.50 -12.58
N LEU A 244 3.03 -5.81 -11.68
CA LEU A 244 2.74 -5.00 -10.51
C LEU A 244 3.37 -5.58 -9.25
N THR A 245 3.98 -4.71 -8.47
CA THR A 245 4.55 -5.00 -7.16
C THR A 245 4.09 -3.96 -6.13
N ASP A 246 4.49 -4.15 -4.87
CA ASP A 246 4.13 -3.28 -3.75
C ASP A 246 4.30 -1.80 -4.09
N GLY A 247 3.27 -1.02 -3.75
CA GLY A 247 3.26 0.42 -3.96
C GLY A 247 4.38 1.13 -3.22
N GLY A 248 4.83 0.57 -2.10
CA GLY A 248 5.93 1.09 -1.31
C GLY A 248 7.27 1.11 -2.05
N VAL A 249 7.43 0.34 -3.13
CA VAL A 249 8.62 0.43 -4.01
C VAL A 249 8.70 1.78 -4.70
N TYR A 250 7.57 2.37 -5.03
CA TYR A 250 7.48 3.69 -5.66
C TYR A 250 7.25 4.80 -4.64
N ASP A 251 6.24 4.65 -3.78
CA ASP A 251 5.83 5.64 -2.78
C ASP A 251 5.16 4.95 -1.59
N ASN A 252 5.92 4.68 -0.55
CA ASN A 252 5.39 4.02 0.65
C ASN A 252 4.47 4.92 1.49
N SER A 253 4.53 6.21 1.30
CA SER A 253 3.69 7.17 2.01
C SER A 253 2.28 7.28 1.43
N GLY A 254 2.10 6.88 0.16
CA GLY A 254 0.85 7.00 -0.57
C GLY A 254 0.51 8.44 -0.96
N LEU A 255 1.48 9.34 -0.94
CA LEU A 255 1.29 10.77 -1.21
C LEU A 255 1.28 11.11 -2.70
N SER A 256 1.86 10.24 -3.54
CA SER A 256 2.02 10.52 -4.97
C SER A 256 0.75 10.95 -5.71
N PRO A 257 -0.45 10.41 -5.43
CA PRO A 257 -1.66 10.89 -6.08
C PRO A 257 -2.20 12.19 -5.50
N LEU A 258 -1.76 12.61 -4.30
CA LEU A 258 -2.31 13.76 -3.57
C LEU A 258 -1.52 15.07 -3.76
N TRP A 259 -0.39 15.03 -4.47
CA TRP A 259 0.41 16.24 -4.69
C TRP A 259 -0.38 17.32 -5.47
N PRO A 260 -0.54 18.55 -4.95
CA PRO A 260 -1.30 19.60 -5.61
C PRO A 260 -0.62 20.15 -6.87
N ASP A 261 0.70 20.01 -6.96
CA ASP A 261 1.53 20.50 -8.07
C ASP A 261 1.82 19.40 -9.12
N ARG A 262 0.96 18.39 -9.22
CA ARG A 262 1.09 17.35 -10.24
C ARG A 262 0.88 17.93 -11.64
N ASN A 263 1.69 17.47 -12.58
CA ASN A 263 1.49 17.83 -13.98
C ASN A 263 0.23 17.14 -14.54
N PRO A 264 -0.85 17.87 -14.87
CA PRO A 264 -2.08 17.28 -15.36
C PRO A 264 -1.91 16.57 -16.72
N GLY A 265 -0.91 16.95 -17.52
CA GLY A 265 -0.63 16.32 -18.81
C GLY A 265 -0.01 14.92 -18.71
N ILE A 266 0.52 14.55 -17.55
CA ILE A 266 1.15 13.23 -17.34
C ILE A 266 0.54 12.43 -16.18
N SER A 267 -0.45 12.98 -15.50
CA SER A 267 -1.11 12.36 -14.35
C SER A 267 -2.60 12.19 -14.62
N PHE A 268 -3.21 11.17 -14.02
CA PHE A 268 -4.66 11.13 -13.99
C PHE A 268 -5.20 12.18 -13.01
N TYR A 269 -6.42 12.66 -13.27
CA TYR A 269 -7.02 13.71 -12.46
C TYR A 269 -7.30 13.23 -11.03
N VAL A 270 -6.85 14.02 -10.09
CA VAL A 270 -7.24 13.97 -8.69
C VAL A 270 -7.64 15.38 -8.28
N ALA A 271 -8.74 15.54 -7.56
CA ALA A 271 -9.18 16.83 -7.07
C ALA A 271 -8.07 17.47 -6.20
N GLU A 272 -7.92 18.77 -6.29
CA GLU A 272 -7.02 19.51 -5.42
C GLU A 272 -7.48 19.43 -3.97
N HIS A 273 -6.54 19.30 -3.06
CA HIS A 273 -6.77 19.24 -1.63
C HIS A 273 -6.17 20.46 -0.96
N GLU A 274 -6.93 21.09 -0.10
CA GLU A 274 -6.46 22.24 0.68
C GLU A 274 -5.65 21.81 1.91
N ARG A 275 -5.94 20.62 2.44
CA ARG A 275 -5.27 20.05 3.61
C ARG A 275 -4.86 18.60 3.31
N LEU A 276 -3.72 18.20 3.84
CA LEU A 276 -3.18 16.84 3.64
C LEU A 276 -2.89 16.16 4.98
N ILE A 277 -3.35 14.92 5.11
CA ILE A 277 -3.04 14.05 6.25
C ILE A 277 -2.26 12.85 5.72
N ALA A 278 -1.10 12.55 6.32
CA ALA A 278 -0.29 11.40 5.94
C ALA A 278 0.05 10.54 7.17
N CYS A 279 -0.71 9.47 7.37
CA CYS A 279 -0.46 8.50 8.44
C CYS A 279 0.69 7.58 8.07
N ARG A 280 1.76 7.56 8.87
CA ARG A 280 2.99 6.84 8.60
C ARG A 280 3.24 5.77 9.65
N ALA A 281 3.22 4.50 9.24
CA ALA A 281 3.50 3.34 10.10
C ALA A 281 4.91 2.76 9.87
N GLY A 282 5.81 3.52 9.26
CA GLY A 282 7.22 3.14 9.08
C GLY A 282 8.00 3.15 10.38
N TYR A 283 9.24 2.68 10.31
CA TYR A 283 10.23 2.87 11.37
C TYR A 283 10.94 4.21 11.19
N GLY A 284 11.37 4.81 12.30
CA GLY A 284 12.29 5.93 12.30
C GLY A 284 13.73 5.50 11.93
N LEU A 285 14.66 6.42 12.13
CA LEU A 285 16.08 6.17 11.93
C LEU A 285 16.58 5.21 13.03
N GLY A 286 16.70 3.94 12.70
CA GLY A 286 17.31 2.91 13.55
C GLY A 286 18.72 2.57 13.09
N HIS A 287 19.51 1.96 13.98
CA HIS A 287 20.78 1.33 13.63
C HIS A 287 20.53 -0.15 13.39
N ASP A 288 20.44 -0.53 12.12
CA ASP A 288 20.39 -1.94 11.74
C ASP A 288 21.78 -2.58 11.88
N PRO A 289 21.86 -3.87 12.23
CA PRO A 289 23.13 -4.61 12.22
C PRO A 289 23.80 -4.54 10.88
N ALA A 290 25.15 -4.50 10.87
CA ALA A 290 25.91 -4.46 9.62
C ALA A 290 25.59 -5.67 8.72
N PRO A 291 25.25 -5.44 7.44
CA PRO A 291 24.86 -6.52 6.53
C PRO A 291 26.09 -7.37 6.15
N THR A 292 26.03 -8.70 6.37
CA THR A 292 27.18 -9.60 6.22
C THR A 292 27.18 -10.39 4.90
N PHE A 293 26.02 -10.78 4.37
CA PHE A 293 25.91 -11.58 3.15
C PHE A 293 25.10 -10.87 2.06
N LEU A 294 25.15 -11.37 0.82
CA LEU A 294 24.55 -10.70 -0.35
C LEU A 294 23.08 -10.33 -0.13
N GLY A 295 22.25 -11.23 0.42
CA GLY A 295 20.84 -10.96 0.67
C GLY A 295 20.62 -9.83 1.66
N SER A 296 21.33 -9.82 2.79
CA SER A 296 21.24 -8.74 3.79
C SER A 296 21.75 -7.40 3.25
N ARG A 297 22.81 -7.41 2.43
CA ARG A 297 23.32 -6.20 1.74
C ARG A 297 22.29 -5.63 0.76
N MET A 298 21.64 -6.49 -0.03
CA MET A 298 20.59 -6.05 -0.96
C MET A 298 19.38 -5.47 -0.23
N THR A 299 18.97 -6.11 0.88
CA THR A 299 17.89 -5.60 1.72
C THR A 299 18.24 -4.25 2.34
N ALA A 300 19.46 -4.11 2.90
CA ALA A 300 19.92 -2.85 3.47
C ALA A 300 20.00 -1.73 2.41
N ALA A 301 20.50 -2.02 1.21
CA ALA A 301 20.52 -1.07 0.11
C ALA A 301 19.11 -0.65 -0.33
N PHE A 302 18.18 -1.61 -0.43
CA PHE A 302 16.79 -1.31 -0.72
C PHE A 302 16.17 -0.42 0.36
N ASN A 303 16.36 -0.75 1.65
CA ASN A 303 15.86 0.02 2.77
C ASN A 303 16.43 1.46 2.80
N ALA A 304 17.70 1.64 2.46
CA ALA A 304 18.32 2.96 2.39
C ALA A 304 17.69 3.85 1.29
N VAL A 305 17.48 3.31 0.09
CA VAL A 305 16.78 4.02 -1.01
C VAL A 305 15.34 4.32 -0.62
N HIS A 306 14.66 3.36 -0.02
CA HIS A 306 13.28 3.49 0.43
C HIS A 306 13.13 4.58 1.53
N ALA A 307 13.99 4.59 2.54
CA ALA A 307 14.02 5.61 3.58
C ALA A 307 14.27 7.00 3.00
N ARG A 308 15.22 7.13 2.06
CA ARG A 308 15.49 8.40 1.37
C ARG A 308 14.24 8.92 0.63
N ALA A 309 13.54 8.04 -0.09
CA ALA A 309 12.34 8.43 -0.82
C ALA A 309 11.23 8.92 0.12
N GLN A 310 11.03 8.22 1.25
CA GLN A 310 10.05 8.64 2.28
C GLN A 310 10.42 9.98 2.91
N ASN A 311 11.70 10.22 3.23
CA ASN A 311 12.15 11.48 3.81
C ASN A 311 11.98 12.64 2.82
N ALA A 312 12.25 12.42 1.54
CA ALA A 312 12.02 13.42 0.49
C ALA A 312 10.52 13.76 0.35
N ALA A 313 9.62 12.77 0.49
CA ALA A 313 8.18 13.02 0.46
C ALA A 313 7.72 13.86 1.66
N VAL A 314 8.25 13.60 2.86
CA VAL A 314 7.97 14.40 4.05
C VAL A 314 8.48 15.84 3.91
N GLN A 315 9.72 16.00 3.45
CA GLN A 315 10.29 17.32 3.19
C GLN A 315 9.42 18.11 2.21
N ARG A 316 8.99 17.46 1.12
CA ARG A 316 8.11 18.10 0.13
C ARG A 316 6.78 18.54 0.71
N LEU A 317 6.17 17.79 1.64
CA LEU A 317 4.95 18.22 2.32
C LEU A 317 5.15 19.56 3.04
N PHE A 318 6.20 19.68 3.85
CA PHE A 318 6.51 20.93 4.55
C PHE A 318 6.84 22.09 3.60
N GLU A 319 7.47 21.79 2.45
CA GLU A 319 7.70 22.81 1.40
C GLU A 319 6.40 23.31 0.78
N LEU A 320 5.44 22.40 0.51
CA LEU A 320 4.13 22.76 -0.03
C LEU A 320 3.33 23.64 0.94
N GLU A 321 3.36 23.34 2.23
CA GLU A 321 2.72 24.14 3.27
C GLU A 321 3.37 25.54 3.36
N ARG A 322 4.70 25.60 3.47
CA ARG A 322 5.44 26.87 3.52
C ARG A 322 5.21 27.76 2.29
N ASN A 323 5.01 27.15 1.13
CA ASN A 323 4.75 27.85 -0.12
C ASN A 323 3.25 28.15 -0.34
N GLY A 324 2.40 27.89 0.66
CA GLY A 324 0.95 28.14 0.59
C GLY A 324 0.20 27.29 -0.45
N LYS A 325 0.78 26.18 -0.91
CA LYS A 325 0.13 25.25 -1.84
C LYS A 325 -0.89 24.35 -1.14
N VAL A 326 -0.72 24.13 0.15
CA VAL A 326 -1.68 23.49 1.05
C VAL A 326 -1.79 24.36 2.30
N LYS A 327 -2.97 24.41 2.91
CA LYS A 327 -3.26 25.24 4.10
C LYS A 327 -2.74 24.63 5.39
N ALA A 328 -2.81 23.30 5.48
CA ALA A 328 -2.33 22.55 6.64
C ALA A 328 -1.93 21.13 6.27
N ILE A 329 -0.96 20.60 7.01
CA ILE A 329 -0.54 19.21 6.95
C ILE A 329 -0.63 18.58 8.34
N LEU A 330 -1.00 17.29 8.37
CA LEU A 330 -0.97 16.47 9.57
C LEU A 330 -0.19 15.19 9.28
N LEU A 331 0.81 14.87 10.11
CA LEU A 331 1.72 13.76 9.89
C LEU A 331 1.76 12.79 11.08
N PRO A 332 0.67 12.06 11.39
CA PRO A 332 0.71 11.03 12.41
C PRO A 332 1.76 9.98 12.06
N PHE A 333 2.76 9.84 12.92
CA PHE A 333 3.86 8.91 12.69
C PHE A 333 3.99 7.95 13.88
N LEU A 334 4.00 6.65 13.60
CA LEU A 334 4.09 5.61 14.64
C LEU A 334 5.31 5.83 15.56
N ASP A 335 6.44 6.14 14.95
CA ASP A 335 7.72 6.35 15.63
C ASP A 335 7.97 7.83 16.00
N GLN A 336 6.89 8.63 16.12
CA GLN A 336 6.97 10.02 16.59
C GLN A 336 7.62 10.08 17.97
N PRO A 337 8.67 10.90 18.16
CA PRO A 337 9.24 11.12 19.49
C PRO A 337 8.18 11.64 20.47
N ASP A 338 8.13 11.01 21.67
CA ASP A 338 7.08 11.33 22.65
C ASP A 338 7.19 12.79 23.13
N GLU A 339 8.39 13.30 23.25
CA GLU A 339 8.71 14.68 23.64
C GLU A 339 8.27 15.78 22.64
N GLN A 340 7.94 15.39 21.42
CA GLN A 340 7.42 16.30 20.37
C GLN A 340 5.88 16.40 20.39
N LEU A 341 5.22 15.60 21.22
CA LEU A 341 3.76 15.60 21.36
C LEU A 341 3.36 16.48 22.54
N LEU A 342 3.25 17.81 22.31
CA LEU A 342 2.98 18.80 23.37
C LEU A 342 1.62 18.60 24.06
N CYS A 343 0.62 18.07 23.32
CA CYS A 343 -0.72 17.78 23.84
C CYS A 343 -0.92 16.28 24.09
N ALA A 344 0.15 15.54 24.41
CA ALA A 344 0.04 14.12 24.69
C ALA A 344 -0.76 13.86 25.97
N PRO A 345 -1.62 12.84 26.05
CA PRO A 345 -2.30 12.45 27.27
C PRO A 345 -1.32 11.81 28.26
N ASP A 346 -1.63 11.89 29.56
CA ASP A 346 -0.79 11.31 30.63
C ASP A 346 -0.54 9.81 30.48
N ASP A 347 -1.47 9.11 29.82
CA ASP A 347 -1.42 7.68 29.58
C ASP A 347 -0.93 7.31 28.17
N LEU A 348 -0.14 8.20 27.55
CA LEU A 348 0.45 7.97 26.23
C LEU A 348 1.16 6.61 26.18
N VAL A 349 0.82 5.81 25.18
CA VAL A 349 1.58 4.58 24.89
C VAL A 349 2.98 4.97 24.39
N PRO A 350 4.05 4.68 25.14
CA PRO A 350 5.40 5.12 24.77
C PRO A 350 5.84 4.55 23.41
N ARG A 351 6.58 5.35 22.66
CA ARG A 351 7.18 4.97 21.38
C ARG A 351 7.93 3.63 21.46
N VAL A 352 8.71 3.44 22.51
CA VAL A 352 9.53 2.23 22.69
C VAL A 352 8.69 0.95 22.80
N HIS A 353 7.43 1.04 23.22
CA HIS A 353 6.53 -0.10 23.36
C HIS A 353 5.88 -0.53 22.04
N VAL A 354 6.02 0.23 20.96
CA VAL A 354 5.40 -0.05 19.66
C VAL A 354 6.40 -0.18 18.51
N SER A 355 7.59 0.45 18.63
CA SER A 355 8.61 0.49 17.57
C SER A 355 9.21 -0.87 17.21
N ALA A 356 9.14 -1.85 18.11
CA ALA A 356 9.69 -3.20 17.90
C ALA A 356 8.74 -4.15 17.13
N TYR A 357 7.49 -3.77 16.86
CA TYR A 357 6.55 -4.67 16.16
C TYR A 357 6.96 -4.89 14.70
N PRO A 358 7.08 -6.14 14.22
CA PRO A 358 7.58 -6.43 12.88
C PRO A 358 6.61 -5.98 11.78
N THR A 359 7.15 -5.84 10.55
CA THR A 359 6.34 -5.66 9.34
C THR A 359 6.01 -7.02 8.76
N ASP A 360 4.86 -7.55 9.10
CA ASP A 360 4.36 -8.84 8.65
C ASP A 360 2.83 -8.84 8.45
N PHE A 361 2.26 -10.01 8.18
CA PHE A 361 0.82 -10.25 8.07
C PHE A 361 0.33 -11.40 8.97
N TYR A 362 1.09 -11.70 10.03
CA TYR A 362 0.68 -12.69 11.02
C TYR A 362 -0.49 -12.19 11.87
N ALA A 363 -1.11 -13.14 12.58
CA ALA A 363 -2.10 -12.82 13.60
C ALA A 363 -1.46 -11.98 14.70
N MET A 364 -2.10 -10.86 15.04
CA MET A 364 -1.65 -9.95 16.09
C MET A 364 -2.35 -10.28 17.39
N SER A 365 -1.62 -10.33 18.52
CA SER A 365 -2.24 -10.47 19.83
C SER A 365 -3.06 -9.23 20.18
N ASP A 366 -4.09 -9.41 20.99
CA ASP A 366 -4.93 -8.28 21.44
C ASP A 366 -4.11 -7.19 22.14
N THR A 367 -3.09 -7.56 22.90
CA THR A 367 -2.19 -6.61 23.57
C THR A 367 -1.44 -5.73 22.57
N TRP A 368 -0.88 -6.33 21.49
CA TRP A 368 -0.19 -5.57 20.47
C TRP A 368 -1.14 -4.73 19.63
N ALA A 369 -2.30 -5.29 19.29
CA ALA A 369 -3.32 -4.56 18.53
C ALA A 369 -3.76 -3.31 19.30
N GLU A 370 -4.06 -3.47 20.61
CA GLU A 370 -4.48 -2.35 21.43
C GLU A 370 -3.41 -1.28 21.57
N ARG A 371 -2.14 -1.67 21.82
CA ARG A 371 -1.03 -0.72 21.92
C ARG A 371 -0.85 0.10 20.65
N LEU A 372 -0.86 -0.55 19.49
CA LEU A 372 -0.67 0.13 18.20
C LEU A 372 -1.85 1.03 17.84
N ILE A 373 -3.08 0.55 18.06
CA ILE A 373 -4.31 1.34 17.81
C ILE A 373 -4.32 2.56 18.73
N ARG A 374 -4.09 2.35 20.04
CA ARG A 374 -4.08 3.43 21.03
C ARG A 374 -2.97 4.45 20.72
N ARG A 375 -1.77 4.00 20.35
CA ARG A 375 -0.69 4.90 19.92
C ARG A 375 -1.10 5.73 18.71
N GLY A 376 -1.72 5.12 17.69
CA GLY A 376 -2.21 5.82 16.51
C GLY A 376 -3.25 6.89 16.85
N GLU A 377 -4.19 6.55 17.73
CA GLU A 377 -5.21 7.46 18.22
C GLU A 377 -4.61 8.65 18.99
N GLN A 378 -3.76 8.37 19.98
CA GLN A 378 -3.17 9.38 20.85
C GLN A 378 -2.25 10.35 20.10
N VAL A 379 -1.38 9.83 19.23
CA VAL A 379 -0.51 10.66 18.38
C VAL A 379 -1.34 11.55 17.47
N THR A 380 -2.39 11.00 16.86
CA THR A 380 -3.24 11.79 15.94
C THR A 380 -4.01 12.87 16.68
N LYS A 381 -4.61 12.56 17.86
CA LYS A 381 -5.32 13.55 18.69
C LYS A 381 -4.39 14.69 19.13
N ALA A 382 -3.20 14.36 19.62
CA ALA A 382 -2.22 15.36 20.02
C ALA A 382 -1.82 16.29 18.86
N LEU A 383 -1.59 15.73 17.66
CA LEU A 383 -1.23 16.52 16.48
C LEU A 383 -2.42 17.35 15.94
N LEU A 384 -3.65 16.84 16.06
CA LEU A 384 -4.86 17.62 15.70
C LEU A 384 -4.96 18.87 16.60
N GLU A 385 -4.78 18.73 17.90
CA GLU A 385 -4.80 19.84 18.84
C GLU A 385 -3.67 20.86 18.59
N GLN A 386 -2.48 20.37 18.18
CA GLN A 386 -1.31 21.22 17.93
C GLN A 386 -1.38 21.97 16.60
N HIS A 387 -1.88 21.35 15.53
CA HIS A 387 -1.66 21.80 14.16
C HIS A 387 -2.92 21.89 13.30
N TRP A 388 -4.07 21.37 13.77
CA TRP A 388 -5.29 21.34 12.99
C TRP A 388 -6.33 22.28 13.58
N SER A 389 -6.18 23.59 13.30
CA SER A 389 -7.21 24.55 13.70
C SER A 389 -8.49 24.22 12.96
N ILE A 390 -9.55 23.89 13.72
CA ILE A 390 -10.92 23.81 13.20
C ILE A 390 -11.37 25.24 13.06
N THR A 391 -11.28 25.80 11.85
CA THR A 391 -11.83 27.13 11.49
C THR A 391 -13.22 26.96 10.92
#